data_c09d6fa222e4fbb8ff46b436d6f6f463
#
_entry.id   c09d6fa222e4fbb8ff46b436d6f6f463
#
_cell.length_a   1.000
_cell.length_b   1.000
_cell.length_c   1.000
_cell.angle_alpha   90.00
_cell.angle_beta   90.00
_cell.angle_gamma   90.00
#
_symmetry.space_group_name_H-M   'P 1'
#
loop_
_entity.id
_entity.type
_entity.pdbx_description
1 polymer ?
#
loop_
_entity_poly.entity_id
_entity_poly.type
_entity_poly.pdbx_seq_one_letter_code
_entity_poly.pdbx_strand_id
1 'polypeptide(L)'
;MTVTAIDKASGKFRTRDGLSAPMGLGYEYLDGDASQKYVSPNGVVNYGKSYDMVEDAVAAAKQAREKLTAPSVKPGKYDLVLDPSHLWLTIHENVGHPLELDRVLGYEANYAGTSFATLDKREQGFRYGNERVNLFADKIQEGSLGGVAYDDEGVKTKQWDLVKDGILVNYQAIRDQAHIIGETESHGCCYADSWSSVQFQRMANVSLAPGKEKLSVADMIKDVEKGIYIIGDGSFSIDQQRYNAQFGGQLFYEIKDGKIAGMVEDVAYQIRTPEFWNACSAICDESDYRLGGSFFDGKGQPGQVSAVSHGSSTARFDGMNVINTARNIG
;
A
#
# COMPACT_ATOMS: atom_id res chain seq x y z
N MET A 1 9.24 -11.84 10.19
CA MET A 1 9.32 -13.31 10.48
C MET A 1 8.77 -14.05 9.28
N THR A 2 9.48 -15.01 8.73
CA THR A 2 9.02 -15.84 7.61
C THR A 2 8.82 -17.27 8.10
N VAL A 3 7.68 -17.85 7.85
CA VAL A 3 7.39 -19.26 8.14
C VAL A 3 7.35 -20.04 6.84
N THR A 4 8.08 -21.16 6.79
CA THR A 4 8.14 -22.03 5.62
C THR A 4 7.55 -23.40 5.94
N ALA A 5 6.55 -23.82 5.19
CA ALA A 5 6.04 -25.19 5.20
C ALA A 5 6.69 -25.97 4.06
N ILE A 6 7.17 -27.19 4.35
CA ILE A 6 7.82 -28.07 3.38
C ILE A 6 7.09 -29.40 3.35
N ASP A 7 6.64 -29.81 2.17
CA ASP A 7 6.23 -31.18 1.91
C ASP A 7 7.48 -32.04 1.63
N LYS A 8 7.84 -32.87 2.57
CA LYS A 8 9.04 -33.71 2.49
C LYS A 8 9.00 -34.76 1.36
N ALA A 9 7.82 -35.15 0.93
CA ALA A 9 7.67 -36.18 -0.10
C ALA A 9 7.90 -35.62 -1.51
N SER A 10 7.38 -34.44 -1.79
CA SER A 10 7.50 -33.79 -3.11
C SER A 10 8.61 -32.74 -3.18
N GLY A 11 9.18 -32.33 -2.04
CA GLY A 11 10.11 -31.21 -1.95
C GLY A 11 9.43 -29.82 -2.16
N LYS A 12 8.13 -29.78 -2.33
CA LYS A 12 7.38 -28.55 -2.47
C LYS A 12 7.47 -27.73 -1.18
N PHE A 13 7.72 -26.44 -1.29
CA PHE A 13 7.70 -25.54 -0.15
C PHE A 13 6.83 -24.30 -0.43
N ARG A 14 6.29 -23.74 0.61
CA ARG A 14 5.58 -22.45 0.59
C ARG A 14 5.97 -21.64 1.81
N THR A 15 6.12 -20.37 1.60
CA THR A 15 6.40 -19.40 2.65
C THR A 15 5.18 -18.56 2.97
N ARG A 16 5.11 -18.14 4.21
CA ARG A 16 4.22 -17.09 4.69
C ARG A 16 5.08 -16.15 5.53
N ASP A 17 5.23 -14.93 5.05
CA ASP A 17 5.83 -13.90 5.87
C ASP A 17 4.83 -13.58 6.98
N GLY A 18 5.28 -13.74 8.22
CA GLY A 18 4.53 -13.28 9.37
C GLY A 18 4.28 -11.80 9.16
N LEU A 19 3.05 -11.36 9.40
CA LEU A 19 2.79 -9.93 9.43
C LEU A 19 3.81 -9.35 10.39
N SER A 20 4.74 -8.62 9.85
CA SER A 20 5.45 -7.65 10.65
C SER A 20 4.39 -6.85 11.38
N ALA A 21 4.69 -6.40 12.56
CA ALA A 21 3.89 -5.44 13.30
C ALA A 21 3.17 -4.48 12.37
N PRO A 22 2.01 -3.95 12.76
CA PRO A 22 1.30 -2.99 11.93
C PRO A 22 2.31 -2.03 11.35
N MET A 23 2.51 -2.11 10.03
CA MET A 23 3.53 -1.35 9.34
C MET A 23 3.24 0.12 9.60
N GLY A 24 4.16 0.84 10.09
CA GLY A 24 3.95 2.19 10.59
C GLY A 24 4.56 2.38 11.96
N LEU A 25 4.96 1.28 12.54
CA LEU A 25 5.55 1.31 13.81
C LEU A 25 6.99 0.78 13.66
N GLY A 26 8.09 1.53 13.89
CA GLY A 26 9.48 1.09 13.98
C GLY A 26 9.74 0.35 15.31
N TYR A 27 10.51 -0.66 15.41
CA TYR A 27 10.76 -1.31 16.68
C TYR A 27 12.06 -0.89 17.30
N GLU A 28 12.03 -0.80 18.59
CA GLU A 28 13.21 -1.01 19.39
C GLU A 28 13.04 -2.34 20.11
N TYR A 29 13.89 -3.31 19.83
CA TYR A 29 13.97 -4.53 20.60
C TYR A 29 14.59 -4.19 21.95
N LEU A 30 13.81 -4.21 23.00
CA LEU A 30 14.30 -4.23 24.35
C LEU A 30 14.26 -5.68 24.84
N ASP A 31 15.43 -6.32 24.83
CA ASP A 31 15.79 -7.56 25.50
C ASP A 31 14.63 -8.48 25.93
N GLY A 32 14.06 -9.23 25.00
CA GLY A 32 13.26 -10.42 25.31
C GLY A 32 12.03 -10.24 26.19
N ASP A 33 11.68 -9.02 26.56
CA ASP A 33 10.51 -8.73 27.35
C ASP A 33 9.27 -8.58 26.44
N ALA A 34 8.18 -9.24 26.82
CA ALA A 34 6.86 -9.11 26.18
C ALA A 34 6.28 -7.68 26.21
N SER A 35 6.95 -6.74 26.88
CA SER A 35 6.65 -5.31 26.91
C SER A 35 7.41 -4.52 25.82
N GLN A 36 7.63 -5.06 24.64
CA GLN A 36 8.34 -4.39 23.55
C GLN A 36 7.71 -3.03 23.25
N LYS A 37 8.54 -2.01 23.30
CA LYS A 37 8.18 -0.64 22.98
C LYS A 37 8.52 -0.38 21.53
N TYR A 38 7.59 0.23 20.87
CA TYR A 38 7.71 0.72 19.57
C TYR A 38 7.81 2.24 19.61
N VAL A 39 8.84 2.76 18.98
CA VAL A 39 9.06 4.20 18.90
C VAL A 39 8.79 4.64 17.46
N SER A 40 7.69 5.35 17.25
CA SER A 40 7.52 6.15 16.04
C SER A 40 8.01 7.58 16.29
N PRO A 41 8.24 8.39 15.26
CA PRO A 41 8.49 9.82 15.43
C PRO A 41 7.42 10.53 16.27
N ASN A 42 6.24 9.95 16.37
CA ASN A 42 5.06 10.51 17.05
C ASN A 42 4.81 9.90 18.44
N GLY A 43 5.69 9.04 18.96
CA GLY A 43 5.55 8.50 20.30
C GLY A 43 5.93 7.04 20.47
N VAL A 44 5.74 6.54 21.69
CA VAL A 44 6.05 5.17 22.08
C VAL A 44 4.75 4.37 22.16
N VAL A 45 4.63 3.30 21.38
CA VAL A 45 3.52 2.36 21.45
C VAL A 45 3.99 1.06 22.10
N ASN A 46 3.22 0.55 23.06
CA ASN A 46 3.52 -0.73 23.69
C ASN A 46 3.13 -1.87 22.73
N TYR A 47 4.13 -2.46 22.12
CA TYR A 47 3.96 -3.48 21.09
C TYR A 47 3.20 -4.72 21.58
N GLY A 48 3.50 -5.23 22.76
CA GLY A 48 2.83 -6.41 23.33
C GLY A 48 1.34 -6.24 23.61
N LYS A 49 0.81 -5.02 23.54
CA LYS A 49 -0.63 -4.75 23.66
C LYS A 49 -1.33 -4.57 22.33
N SER A 50 -0.59 -4.19 21.29
CA SER A 50 -1.16 -3.88 19.96
C SER A 50 -1.00 -5.03 18.96
N TYR A 51 -0.09 -5.97 19.22
CA TYR A 51 0.20 -7.07 18.31
C TYR A 51 0.78 -8.28 19.03
N ASP A 52 0.15 -9.43 18.90
CA ASP A 52 0.62 -10.71 19.44
C ASP A 52 1.46 -11.47 18.42
N MET A 53 2.80 -11.35 18.54
CA MET A 53 3.74 -12.03 17.65
C MET A 53 3.64 -13.56 17.71
N VAL A 54 3.27 -14.11 18.87
CA VAL A 54 3.17 -15.57 19.06
C VAL A 54 1.92 -16.09 18.36
N GLU A 55 0.79 -15.40 18.51
CA GLU A 55 -0.44 -15.74 17.81
C GLU A 55 -0.27 -15.64 16.31
N ASP A 56 0.35 -14.57 15.81
CA ASP A 56 0.64 -14.41 14.38
C ASP A 56 1.59 -15.50 13.85
N ALA A 57 2.61 -15.88 14.62
CA ALA A 57 3.49 -16.99 14.24
C ALA A 57 2.74 -18.32 14.06
N VAL A 58 1.81 -18.60 14.97
CA VAL A 58 0.95 -19.81 14.89
C VAL A 58 0.01 -19.71 13.69
N ALA A 59 -0.59 -18.57 13.44
CA ALA A 59 -1.43 -18.33 12.28
C ALA A 59 -0.64 -18.48 10.97
N ALA A 60 0.55 -17.85 10.89
CA ALA A 60 1.42 -17.95 9.72
C ALA A 60 1.86 -19.41 9.43
N ALA A 61 2.12 -20.21 10.46
CA ALA A 61 2.47 -21.63 10.29
C ALA A 61 1.30 -22.43 9.70
N LYS A 62 0.08 -22.18 10.18
CA LYS A 62 -1.14 -22.83 9.64
C LYS A 62 -1.37 -22.44 8.18
N GLN A 63 -1.28 -21.16 7.87
CA GLN A 63 -1.48 -20.62 6.53
C GLN A 63 -0.42 -21.11 5.54
N ALA A 64 0.86 -21.15 5.94
CA ALA A 64 1.93 -21.70 5.11
C ALA A 64 1.71 -23.21 4.81
N ARG A 65 1.17 -23.96 5.77
CA ARG A 65 0.80 -25.36 5.57
C ARG A 65 -0.39 -25.51 4.61
N GLU A 66 -1.40 -24.67 4.72
CA GLU A 66 -2.56 -24.65 3.82
C GLU A 66 -2.13 -24.37 2.38
N LYS A 67 -1.20 -23.44 2.16
CA LYS A 67 -0.62 -23.14 0.83
C LYS A 67 0.02 -24.34 0.14
N LEU A 68 0.52 -25.36 0.87
CA LEU A 68 1.12 -26.55 0.26
C LEU A 68 0.15 -27.33 -0.63
N THR A 69 -1.14 -27.28 -0.30
CA THR A 69 -2.20 -28.04 -0.98
C THR A 69 -3.20 -27.15 -1.71
N ALA A 70 -3.00 -25.84 -1.67
CA ALA A 70 -3.87 -24.91 -2.36
C ALA A 70 -3.78 -25.12 -3.89
N PRO A 71 -4.91 -25.15 -4.60
CA PRO A 71 -4.90 -25.24 -6.05
C PRO A 71 -4.44 -23.91 -6.67
N SER A 72 -3.79 -23.99 -7.83
CA SER A 72 -3.48 -22.80 -8.62
C SER A 72 -4.76 -22.11 -9.11
N VAL A 73 -4.75 -20.78 -9.12
CA VAL A 73 -5.87 -19.98 -9.63
C VAL A 73 -6.14 -20.24 -11.11
N LYS A 74 -7.40 -20.20 -11.53
CA LYS A 74 -7.75 -20.15 -12.96
C LYS A 74 -7.71 -18.70 -13.43
N PRO A 75 -6.96 -18.37 -14.50
CA PRO A 75 -6.93 -17.01 -15.04
C PRO A 75 -8.34 -16.52 -15.43
N GLY A 76 -8.58 -15.22 -15.29
CA GLY A 76 -9.88 -14.65 -15.66
C GLY A 76 -10.19 -13.34 -14.95
N LYS A 77 -11.46 -12.94 -15.04
CA LYS A 77 -11.99 -11.78 -14.33
C LYS A 77 -12.51 -12.18 -12.96
N TYR A 78 -12.12 -11.41 -11.94
CA TYR A 78 -12.51 -11.60 -10.55
C TYR A 78 -12.74 -10.26 -9.88
N ASP A 79 -13.64 -10.21 -8.95
CA ASP A 79 -13.72 -9.12 -8.00
C ASP A 79 -12.62 -9.33 -6.95
N LEU A 80 -11.83 -8.31 -6.70
CA LEU A 80 -10.77 -8.37 -5.71
C LEU A 80 -11.18 -7.64 -4.45
N VAL A 81 -11.13 -8.34 -3.33
CA VAL A 81 -11.22 -7.74 -1.99
C VAL A 81 -9.79 -7.64 -1.48
N LEU A 82 -9.29 -6.43 -1.28
CA LEU A 82 -7.91 -6.16 -0.90
C LEU A 82 -7.82 -5.70 0.55
N ASP A 83 -7.14 -6.51 1.36
CA ASP A 83 -6.85 -6.17 2.76
C ASP A 83 -5.88 -4.98 2.85
N PRO A 84 -5.95 -4.12 3.87
CA PRO A 84 -5.00 -3.02 4.07
C PRO A 84 -3.53 -3.45 4.04
N SER A 85 -3.21 -4.66 4.54
CA SER A 85 -1.85 -5.20 4.47
C SER A 85 -1.35 -5.53 3.06
N HIS A 86 -2.25 -5.55 2.08
CA HIS A 86 -1.95 -5.64 0.66
C HIS A 86 -2.09 -4.29 -0.06
N LEU A 87 -3.16 -3.56 0.23
CA LEU A 87 -3.54 -2.35 -0.48
C LEU A 87 -2.53 -1.20 -0.29
N TRP A 88 -1.78 -1.19 0.84
CA TRP A 88 -0.75 -0.18 1.07
C TRP A 88 0.27 -0.11 -0.07
N LEU A 89 0.72 -1.26 -0.59
CA LEU A 89 1.69 -1.31 -1.69
C LEU A 89 1.07 -0.77 -3.00
N THR A 90 -0.20 -1.10 -3.26
CA THR A 90 -0.91 -0.56 -4.41
C THR A 90 -1.07 0.97 -4.31
N ILE A 91 -1.39 1.50 -3.13
CA ILE A 91 -1.44 2.94 -2.89
C ILE A 91 -0.06 3.58 -3.09
N HIS A 92 0.98 2.97 -2.54
CA HIS A 92 2.36 3.43 -2.68
C HIS A 92 2.77 3.61 -4.14
N GLU A 93 2.58 2.56 -4.94
CA GLU A 93 3.03 2.53 -6.33
C GLU A 93 2.13 3.32 -7.29
N ASN A 94 0.82 3.28 -7.09
CA ASN A 94 -0.15 3.82 -8.03
C ASN A 94 -0.70 5.20 -7.66
N VAL A 95 -0.41 5.69 -6.45
CA VAL A 95 -0.84 7.02 -5.99
C VAL A 95 0.33 7.80 -5.41
N GLY A 96 1.06 7.21 -4.48
CA GLY A 96 2.18 7.86 -3.81
C GLY A 96 3.20 8.38 -4.81
N HIS A 97 3.84 7.49 -5.55
CA HIS A 97 4.87 7.83 -6.53
C HIS A 97 4.39 8.69 -7.71
N PRO A 98 3.28 8.39 -8.40
CA PRO A 98 2.88 9.22 -9.53
C PRO A 98 2.44 10.65 -9.16
N LEU A 99 2.13 10.88 -7.90
CA LEU A 99 1.73 12.20 -7.40
C LEU A 99 2.85 12.95 -6.64
N GLU A 100 4.09 12.47 -6.71
CA GLU A 100 5.27 13.25 -6.36
C GLU A 100 5.53 14.28 -7.48
N LEU A 101 5.50 15.58 -7.15
CA LEU A 101 5.54 16.63 -8.16
C LEU A 101 6.85 16.68 -8.94
N ASP A 102 7.99 16.41 -8.31
CA ASP A 102 9.27 16.32 -8.99
C ASP A 102 9.29 15.22 -10.05
N ARG A 103 8.64 14.09 -9.80
CA ARG A 103 8.45 13.01 -10.78
C ARG A 103 7.56 13.47 -11.94
N VAL A 104 6.46 14.16 -11.66
CA VAL A 104 5.58 14.76 -12.66
C VAL A 104 6.33 15.74 -13.55
N LEU A 105 7.25 16.52 -12.99
CA LEU A 105 8.11 17.49 -13.69
C LEU A 105 9.28 16.82 -14.43
N GLY A 106 9.47 15.50 -14.28
CA GLY A 106 10.51 14.75 -14.96
C GLY A 106 11.89 14.76 -14.29
N TYR A 107 12.02 15.19 -13.03
CA TYR A 107 13.31 15.21 -12.31
C TYR A 107 13.87 13.81 -12.06
N GLU A 108 13.00 12.78 -11.99
CA GLU A 108 13.38 11.39 -11.82
C GLU A 108 13.45 10.58 -13.14
N ALA A 109 13.29 11.23 -14.30
CA ALA A 109 13.13 10.55 -15.60
C ALA A 109 14.30 9.64 -15.99
N ASN A 110 15.51 9.97 -15.56
CA ASN A 110 16.72 9.18 -15.86
C ASN A 110 16.90 7.96 -14.96
N TYR A 111 16.17 7.87 -13.84
CA TYR A 111 16.36 6.82 -12.83
C TYR A 111 15.06 6.07 -12.53
N ALA A 112 14.04 6.76 -11.98
CA ALA A 112 12.82 6.15 -11.47
C ALA A 112 11.61 6.35 -12.40
N GLY A 113 11.78 7.11 -13.50
CA GLY A 113 10.74 7.37 -14.47
C GLY A 113 9.98 8.67 -14.28
N THR A 114 8.82 8.75 -14.87
CA THR A 114 7.94 9.92 -14.89
C THR A 114 6.59 9.61 -14.24
N SER A 115 5.59 10.41 -14.51
CA SER A 115 4.21 10.16 -14.08
C SER A 115 3.22 10.26 -15.24
N PHE A 116 2.21 9.41 -15.21
CA PHE A 116 1.06 9.56 -16.10
C PHE A 116 0.14 10.71 -15.65
N ALA A 117 0.20 11.11 -14.38
CA ALA A 117 -0.65 12.14 -13.78
C ALA A 117 -0.04 13.53 -13.98
N THR A 118 -0.02 13.99 -15.23
CA THR A 118 0.59 15.25 -15.67
C THR A 118 -0.18 16.50 -15.21
N LEU A 119 0.47 17.68 -15.22
CA LEU A 119 -0.13 18.94 -14.77
C LEU A 119 -1.40 19.30 -15.54
N ASP A 120 -1.38 19.14 -16.87
CA ASP A 120 -2.54 19.40 -17.73
C ASP A 120 -3.74 18.52 -17.39
N LYS A 121 -3.53 17.28 -16.99
CA LYS A 121 -4.61 16.41 -16.51
C LYS A 121 -5.25 16.93 -15.24
N ARG A 122 -4.45 17.39 -14.26
CA ARG A 122 -5.00 18.02 -13.05
C ARG A 122 -5.83 19.25 -13.40
N GLU A 123 -5.33 20.12 -14.27
CA GLU A 123 -6.04 21.33 -14.70
C GLU A 123 -7.37 21.03 -15.40
N GLN A 124 -7.44 19.92 -16.13
CA GLN A 124 -8.63 19.45 -16.80
C GLN A 124 -9.60 18.67 -15.89
N GLY A 125 -9.30 18.51 -14.61
CA GLY A 125 -10.12 17.75 -13.68
C GLY A 125 -10.11 16.24 -13.97
N PHE A 126 -8.94 15.68 -14.19
CA PHE A 126 -8.75 14.26 -14.53
C PHE A 126 -9.39 13.33 -13.50
N ARG A 127 -10.24 12.42 -13.98
CA ARG A 127 -10.84 11.37 -13.17
C ARG A 127 -9.83 10.26 -12.91
N TYR A 128 -9.28 10.30 -11.71
CA TYR A 128 -8.33 9.31 -11.20
C TYR A 128 -9.01 8.01 -10.76
N GLY A 129 -10.19 8.14 -10.17
CA GLY A 129 -11.03 7.06 -9.68
C GLY A 129 -12.52 7.44 -9.72
N ASN A 130 -13.38 6.58 -9.21
CA ASN A 130 -14.79 6.94 -9.05
C ASN A 130 -15.01 7.84 -7.81
N GLU A 131 -16.24 8.29 -7.59
CA GLU A 131 -16.59 9.25 -6.52
C GLU A 131 -16.39 8.73 -5.09
N ARG A 132 -16.22 7.43 -4.89
CA ARG A 132 -15.90 6.84 -3.57
C ARG A 132 -14.43 7.00 -3.20
N VAL A 133 -13.57 7.20 -4.21
CA VAL A 133 -12.12 7.24 -4.02
C VAL A 133 -11.69 8.62 -3.57
N ASN A 134 -11.30 8.71 -2.31
CA ASN A 134 -10.67 9.88 -1.72
C ASN A 134 -9.30 9.48 -1.19
N LEU A 135 -8.25 10.07 -1.78
CA LEU A 135 -6.86 9.79 -1.44
C LEU A 135 -6.23 11.07 -0.92
N PHE A 136 -5.61 10.98 0.23
CA PHE A 136 -4.99 12.12 0.89
C PHE A 136 -3.56 11.81 1.29
N ALA A 137 -2.76 12.85 1.39
CA ALA A 137 -1.42 12.80 1.96
C ALA A 137 -1.44 13.40 3.36
N ASP A 138 -0.74 12.77 4.30
CA ASP A 138 -0.75 13.17 5.70
C ASP A 138 0.63 13.00 6.32
N LYS A 139 1.25 14.10 6.68
CA LYS A 139 2.55 14.12 7.38
C LYS A 139 2.42 14.35 8.90
N ILE A 140 1.19 14.45 9.40
CA ILE A 140 0.91 14.64 10.82
C ILE A 140 0.17 13.45 11.44
N GLN A 141 -0.08 12.38 10.66
CA GLN A 141 -0.80 11.19 11.10
C GLN A 141 -0.07 10.51 12.25
N GLU A 142 -0.75 10.39 13.39
CA GLU A 142 -0.23 9.71 14.56
C GLU A 142 0.04 8.23 14.27
N GLY A 143 1.15 7.71 14.78
CA GLY A 143 1.54 6.31 14.58
C GLY A 143 2.11 5.99 13.19
N SER A 144 2.19 6.95 12.28
CA SER A 144 2.80 6.73 10.96
C SER A 144 4.32 6.83 10.99
N LEU A 145 5.00 6.17 10.04
CA LEU A 145 6.46 6.21 9.91
C LEU A 145 6.98 7.54 9.36
N GLY A 146 6.27 8.14 8.41
CA GLY A 146 6.68 9.37 7.72
C GLY A 146 6.12 10.65 8.35
N GLY A 147 5.51 10.56 9.54
CA GLY A 147 4.95 11.71 10.25
C GLY A 147 6.04 12.53 10.94
N VAL A 148 6.09 13.85 10.66
CA VAL A 148 7.02 14.80 11.27
C VAL A 148 6.34 16.16 11.41
N ALA A 149 6.76 16.96 12.39
CA ALA A 149 6.19 18.29 12.62
C ALA A 149 6.65 19.32 11.58
N TYR A 150 7.89 19.21 11.13
CA TYR A 150 8.50 20.06 10.10
C TYR A 150 9.32 19.20 9.16
N ASP A 151 9.36 19.57 7.89
CA ASP A 151 10.26 18.94 6.92
C ASP A 151 11.69 19.52 6.98
N ASP A 152 12.59 19.01 6.16
CA ASP A 152 14.00 19.44 6.16
C ASP A 152 14.26 20.82 5.51
N GLU A 153 13.20 21.49 5.02
CA GLU A 153 13.19 22.92 4.68
C GLU A 153 12.61 23.79 5.80
N GLY A 154 12.24 23.20 6.93
CA GLY A 154 11.59 23.89 8.06
C GLY A 154 10.14 24.29 7.76
N VAL A 155 9.48 23.63 6.82
CA VAL A 155 8.07 23.85 6.52
C VAL A 155 7.23 23.00 7.47
N LYS A 156 6.24 23.62 8.12
CA LYS A 156 5.29 22.91 8.96
C LYS A 156 4.47 21.94 8.11
N THR A 157 4.45 20.68 8.53
CA THR A 157 3.73 19.62 7.81
C THR A 157 2.24 19.70 8.02
N LYS A 158 1.47 19.09 7.12
CA LYS A 158 0.02 19.14 7.09
C LYS A 158 -0.59 17.89 6.46
N GLN A 159 -1.90 17.84 6.43
CA GLN A 159 -2.70 16.90 5.64
C GLN A 159 -3.34 17.66 4.46
N TRP A 160 -3.47 17.01 3.30
CA TRP A 160 -4.15 17.56 2.11
C TRP A 160 -4.69 16.47 1.20
N ASP A 161 -5.74 16.81 0.43
CA ASP A 161 -6.31 15.92 -0.57
C ASP A 161 -5.38 15.83 -1.80
N LEU A 162 -5.16 14.63 -2.31
CA LEU A 162 -4.52 14.33 -3.61
C LEU A 162 -5.57 14.02 -4.67
N VAL A 163 -6.54 13.18 -4.31
CA VAL A 163 -7.71 12.84 -5.11
C VAL A 163 -8.94 13.03 -4.24
N LYS A 164 -9.89 13.81 -4.72
CA LYS A 164 -11.15 14.11 -4.03
C LYS A 164 -12.32 13.74 -4.89
N ASP A 165 -13.23 12.91 -4.36
CA ASP A 165 -14.40 12.38 -5.09
C ASP A 165 -14.00 11.83 -6.47
N GLY A 166 -12.85 11.13 -6.52
CA GLY A 166 -12.27 10.55 -7.70
C GLY A 166 -11.53 11.50 -8.64
N ILE A 167 -11.49 12.80 -8.35
CA ILE A 167 -10.82 13.80 -9.20
C ILE A 167 -9.43 14.11 -8.66
N LEU A 168 -8.41 14.12 -9.53
CA LEU A 168 -7.06 14.57 -9.20
C LEU A 168 -7.07 16.07 -8.88
N VAL A 169 -6.74 16.43 -7.65
CA VAL A 169 -6.79 17.83 -7.17
C VAL A 169 -5.44 18.40 -6.80
N ASN A 170 -4.48 17.56 -6.37
CA ASN A 170 -3.18 18.06 -5.94
C ASN A 170 -2.06 17.03 -6.08
N TYR A 171 -0.85 17.45 -5.75
CA TYR A 171 0.38 16.68 -5.73
C TYR A 171 1.07 16.81 -4.38
N GLN A 172 2.20 16.13 -4.23
CA GLN A 172 3.14 16.27 -3.13
C GLN A 172 4.27 17.19 -3.58
N ALA A 173 4.52 18.31 -2.88
CA ALA A 173 5.44 19.35 -3.32
C ALA A 173 6.33 19.86 -2.21
N ILE A 174 7.51 20.34 -2.59
CA ILE A 174 8.46 21.12 -1.78
C ILE A 174 8.43 22.59 -2.18
N ARG A 175 9.23 23.45 -1.53
CA ARG A 175 9.16 24.91 -1.69
C ARG A 175 9.38 25.40 -3.12
N ASP A 176 10.38 24.86 -3.80
CA ASP A 176 10.72 25.28 -5.16
C ASP A 176 9.70 24.84 -6.22
N GLN A 177 8.79 23.94 -5.86
CA GLN A 177 7.79 23.35 -6.75
C GLN A 177 6.36 23.87 -6.48
N ALA A 178 6.05 24.27 -5.27
CA ALA A 178 4.68 24.62 -4.84
C ALA A 178 4.01 25.67 -5.75
N HIS A 179 4.77 26.70 -6.17
CA HIS A 179 4.26 27.76 -7.05
C HIS A 179 3.84 27.24 -8.45
N ILE A 180 4.42 26.14 -8.93
CA ILE A 180 4.10 25.55 -10.25
C ILE A 180 2.66 25.06 -10.30
N ILE A 181 2.16 24.59 -9.14
CA ILE A 181 0.80 24.09 -8.99
C ILE A 181 -0.17 25.12 -8.37
N GLY A 182 0.30 26.39 -8.25
CA GLY A 182 -0.51 27.48 -7.70
C GLY A 182 -0.64 27.50 -6.18
N GLU A 183 0.15 26.70 -5.47
CA GLU A 183 0.18 26.70 -4.01
C GLU A 183 1.07 27.85 -3.49
N THR A 184 0.64 28.48 -2.41
CA THR A 184 1.40 29.57 -1.75
C THR A 184 2.43 29.05 -0.76
N GLU A 185 2.28 27.79 -0.34
CA GLU A 185 3.12 27.10 0.63
C GLU A 185 3.43 25.68 0.17
N SER A 186 4.61 25.19 0.53
CA SER A 186 4.99 23.78 0.38
C SER A 186 4.06 22.85 1.18
N HIS A 187 4.01 21.58 0.79
CA HIS A 187 3.31 20.53 1.51
C HIS A 187 4.13 19.90 2.65
N GLY A 188 5.38 20.37 2.85
CA GLY A 188 6.27 19.78 3.86
C GLY A 188 6.79 18.41 3.44
N CYS A 189 7.14 18.24 2.17
CA CYS A 189 7.61 16.98 1.61
C CYS A 189 9.12 16.91 1.37
N CYS A 190 9.88 17.90 1.83
CA CYS A 190 11.34 17.90 1.71
C CYS A 190 11.97 16.96 2.73
N TYR A 191 12.97 16.19 2.29
CA TYR A 191 13.62 15.19 3.12
C TYR A 191 15.08 15.00 2.73
N ALA A 192 15.92 14.77 3.72
CA ALA A 192 17.28 14.25 3.60
C ALA A 192 17.50 13.15 4.65
N ASP A 193 18.10 12.03 4.26
CA ASP A 193 18.38 10.93 5.20
C ASP A 193 19.53 11.21 6.16
N SER A 194 20.32 12.27 5.91
CA SER A 194 21.38 12.76 6.79
C SER A 194 21.64 14.24 6.58
N TRP A 195 22.33 14.87 7.53
CA TRP A 195 22.75 16.26 7.47
C TRP A 195 23.69 16.57 6.28
N SER A 196 24.36 15.56 5.73
CA SER A 196 25.27 15.70 4.59
C SER A 196 24.63 15.35 3.24
N SER A 197 23.39 14.88 3.24
CA SER A 197 22.65 14.52 2.03
C SER A 197 21.97 15.74 1.42
N VAL A 198 21.85 15.74 0.08
CA VAL A 198 21.07 16.76 -0.62
C VAL A 198 19.59 16.46 -0.39
N GLN A 199 18.86 17.43 0.13
CA GLN A 199 17.42 17.31 0.32
C GLN A 199 16.66 17.39 -1.00
N PHE A 200 15.60 16.63 -1.10
CA PHE A 200 14.66 16.63 -2.24
C PHE A 200 13.27 16.18 -1.83
N GLN A 201 12.33 16.22 -2.75
CA GLN A 201 10.96 15.83 -2.49
C GLN A 201 10.87 14.32 -2.20
N ARG A 202 10.16 13.97 -1.11
CA ARG A 202 9.88 12.58 -0.73
C ARG A 202 8.38 12.39 -0.51
N MET A 203 7.94 11.12 -0.67
CA MET A 203 6.56 10.72 -0.48
C MET A 203 6.09 10.99 0.95
N ALA A 204 4.93 11.63 1.08
CA ALA A 204 4.18 11.68 2.34
C ALA A 204 3.48 10.35 2.61
N ASN A 205 2.93 10.18 3.81
CA ASN A 205 2.00 9.07 4.04
C ASN A 205 0.73 9.30 3.22
N VAL A 206 0.54 8.51 2.17
CA VAL A 206 -0.61 8.59 1.27
C VAL A 206 -1.60 7.50 1.64
N SER A 207 -2.86 7.85 1.83
CA SER A 207 -3.86 6.93 2.35
C SER A 207 -5.18 7.02 1.57
N LEU A 208 -5.90 5.90 1.52
CA LEU A 208 -7.28 5.84 1.06
C LEU A 208 -8.20 6.12 2.24
N ALA A 209 -9.07 7.11 2.12
CA ALA A 209 -10.07 7.40 3.15
C ALA A 209 -11.02 6.20 3.35
N PRO A 210 -11.39 5.87 4.60
CA PRO A 210 -12.35 4.81 4.88
C PRO A 210 -13.73 5.13 4.29
N GLY A 211 -14.51 4.08 4.08
CA GLY A 211 -15.90 4.20 3.63
C GLY A 211 -16.76 4.98 4.64
N LYS A 212 -17.70 5.76 4.14
CA LYS A 212 -18.61 6.57 4.98
C LYS A 212 -19.75 5.75 5.59
N GLU A 213 -20.10 4.64 4.96
CA GLU A 213 -21.16 3.74 5.39
C GLU A 213 -20.57 2.60 6.21
N LYS A 214 -21.30 2.14 7.21
CA LYS A 214 -20.89 0.99 8.02
C LYS A 214 -20.84 -0.26 7.16
N LEU A 215 -19.65 -0.77 6.92
CA LEU A 215 -19.41 -1.96 6.10
C LEU A 215 -18.25 -2.77 6.67
N SER A 216 -18.53 -4.00 7.10
CA SER A 216 -17.48 -4.94 7.51
C SER A 216 -16.93 -5.73 6.32
N VAL A 217 -15.71 -6.28 6.46
CA VAL A 217 -15.12 -7.20 5.47
C VAL A 217 -16.05 -8.40 5.20
N ALA A 218 -16.67 -8.96 6.26
CA ALA A 218 -17.58 -10.09 6.12
C ALA A 218 -18.83 -9.73 5.31
N ASP A 219 -19.37 -8.52 5.49
CA ASP A 219 -20.52 -8.07 4.70
C ASP A 219 -20.12 -7.75 3.26
N MET A 220 -18.95 -7.14 3.04
CA MET A 220 -18.41 -6.92 1.70
C MET A 220 -18.25 -8.23 0.91
N ILE A 221 -17.75 -9.30 1.55
CA ILE A 221 -17.57 -10.61 0.91
C ILE A 221 -18.91 -11.23 0.51
N LYS A 222 -20.00 -11.04 1.28
CA LYS A 222 -21.32 -11.59 0.98
C LYS A 222 -21.87 -11.15 -0.38
N ASP A 223 -21.47 -9.97 -0.85
CA ASP A 223 -21.92 -9.40 -2.12
C ASP A 223 -21.06 -9.80 -3.32
N VAL A 224 -20.06 -10.66 -3.12
CA VAL A 224 -19.13 -11.11 -4.17
C VAL A 224 -19.53 -12.49 -4.67
N GLU A 225 -19.97 -12.59 -5.92
CA GLU A 225 -20.30 -13.87 -6.57
C GLU A 225 -19.03 -14.67 -6.90
N LYS A 226 -18.05 -14.03 -7.52
CA LYS A 226 -16.75 -14.62 -7.92
C LYS A 226 -15.62 -13.66 -7.63
N GLY A 227 -14.82 -13.94 -6.64
CA GLY A 227 -13.74 -13.02 -6.25
C GLY A 227 -12.54 -13.73 -5.62
N ILE A 228 -11.55 -12.89 -5.25
CA ILE A 228 -10.39 -13.31 -4.47
C ILE A 228 -10.17 -12.27 -3.37
N TYR A 229 -10.08 -12.74 -2.13
CA TYR A 229 -9.62 -11.92 -1.01
C TYR A 229 -8.10 -12.06 -0.88
N ILE A 230 -7.39 -10.92 -0.96
CA ILE A 230 -5.92 -10.87 -0.96
C ILE A 230 -5.44 -10.21 0.32
N ILE A 231 -4.53 -10.89 1.03
CA ILE A 231 -3.93 -10.42 2.29
C ILE A 231 -2.41 -10.43 2.14
N GLY A 232 -1.76 -9.39 2.64
CA GLY A 232 -0.32 -9.21 2.60
C GLY A 232 0.20 -8.83 1.21
N ASP A 233 1.25 -8.06 1.18
CA ASP A 233 1.96 -7.67 -0.04
C ASP A 233 2.82 -8.81 -0.59
N GLY A 234 3.19 -8.70 -1.85
CA GLY A 234 4.03 -9.68 -2.54
C GLY A 234 4.85 -9.05 -3.65
N SER A 235 5.20 -9.86 -4.64
CA SER A 235 5.91 -9.36 -5.81
C SER A 235 5.08 -8.34 -6.58
N PHE A 236 5.73 -7.33 -7.12
CA PHE A 236 5.09 -6.34 -8.00
C PHE A 236 5.97 -5.99 -9.19
N SER A 237 5.36 -5.50 -10.24
CA SER A 237 6.01 -4.91 -11.39
C SER A 237 5.17 -3.74 -11.87
N ILE A 238 5.81 -2.62 -12.16
CA ILE A 238 5.12 -1.39 -12.56
C ILE A 238 5.95 -0.66 -13.61
N ASP A 239 5.29 -0.01 -14.56
CA ASP A 239 5.99 0.80 -15.55
C ASP A 239 6.52 2.11 -14.97
N GLN A 240 7.44 2.74 -15.69
CA GLN A 240 8.09 3.97 -15.24
C GLN A 240 7.14 5.17 -15.12
N GLN A 241 5.97 5.13 -15.76
CA GLN A 241 4.94 6.17 -15.64
C GLN A 241 3.96 5.90 -14.50
N ARG A 242 4.03 4.73 -13.87
CA ARG A 242 3.09 4.28 -12.84
C ARG A 242 1.66 4.09 -13.36
N TYR A 243 1.54 3.80 -14.66
CA TYR A 243 0.26 3.63 -15.34
C TYR A 243 -0.21 2.18 -15.39
N ASN A 244 0.70 1.24 -15.74
CA ASN A 244 0.41 -0.20 -15.76
C ASN A 244 1.15 -0.89 -14.65
N ALA A 245 0.47 -1.80 -13.94
CA ALA A 245 1.06 -2.56 -12.86
C ALA A 245 0.54 -4.00 -12.79
N GLN A 246 1.33 -4.85 -12.13
CA GLN A 246 0.98 -6.20 -11.73
C GLN A 246 1.38 -6.40 -10.28
N PHE A 247 0.47 -6.96 -9.49
CA PHE A 247 0.71 -7.25 -8.07
C PHE A 247 0.39 -8.71 -7.75
N GLY A 248 1.24 -9.30 -6.92
CA GLY A 248 0.96 -10.53 -6.18
C GLY A 248 0.61 -10.23 -4.72
N GLY A 249 0.52 -11.24 -3.89
CA GLY A 249 0.22 -11.10 -2.46
C GLY A 249 0.76 -12.29 -1.66
N GLN A 250 0.42 -12.34 -0.37
CA GLN A 250 0.84 -13.44 0.52
C GLN A 250 -0.21 -14.55 0.61
N LEU A 251 -1.46 -14.19 0.83
CA LEU A 251 -2.57 -15.12 0.97
C LEU A 251 -3.68 -14.75 0.00
N PHE A 252 -4.25 -15.76 -0.62
CA PHE A 252 -5.30 -15.61 -1.60
C PHE A 252 -6.45 -16.58 -1.26
N TYR A 253 -7.60 -16.03 -0.92
CA TYR A 253 -8.79 -16.82 -0.62
C TYR A 253 -9.82 -16.63 -1.72
N GLU A 254 -10.21 -17.74 -2.37
CA GLU A 254 -11.26 -17.71 -3.37
C GLU A 254 -12.61 -17.40 -2.72
N ILE A 255 -13.34 -16.46 -3.30
CA ILE A 255 -14.71 -16.13 -2.91
C ILE A 255 -15.65 -16.70 -3.98
N LYS A 256 -16.65 -17.48 -3.52
CA LYS A 256 -17.74 -18.02 -4.35
C LYS A 256 -19.07 -17.80 -3.63
N ASP A 257 -20.02 -17.20 -4.34
CA ASP A 257 -21.38 -16.99 -3.86
C ASP A 257 -21.42 -16.39 -2.44
N GLY A 258 -20.63 -15.34 -2.23
CA GLY A 258 -20.58 -14.61 -0.96
C GLY A 258 -19.85 -15.31 0.18
N LYS A 259 -19.04 -16.34 -0.08
CA LYS A 259 -18.32 -17.11 0.95
C LYS A 259 -16.89 -17.39 0.55
N ILE A 260 -16.00 -17.43 1.55
CA ILE A 260 -14.64 -17.96 1.37
C ILE A 260 -14.75 -19.47 1.07
N ALA A 261 -14.30 -19.86 -0.11
CA ALA A 261 -14.35 -21.24 -0.58
C ALA A 261 -13.08 -22.04 -0.25
N GLY A 262 -11.96 -21.36 0.00
CA GLY A 262 -10.67 -21.93 0.36
C GLY A 262 -9.51 -21.11 -0.18
N MET A 263 -8.29 -21.53 0.15
CA MET A 263 -7.07 -20.87 -0.34
C MET A 263 -6.78 -21.30 -1.77
N VAL A 264 -6.27 -20.35 -2.56
CA VAL A 264 -5.69 -20.57 -3.90
C VAL A 264 -4.26 -20.04 -3.94
N GLU A 265 -3.45 -20.49 -4.91
CA GLU A 265 -2.07 -20.03 -5.10
C GLU A 265 -1.82 -19.56 -6.53
N ASP A 266 -0.60 -19.06 -6.77
CA ASP A 266 -0.12 -18.58 -8.08
C ASP A 266 -0.92 -17.40 -8.65
N VAL A 267 -1.42 -16.53 -7.76
CA VAL A 267 -2.25 -15.37 -8.13
C VAL A 267 -1.36 -14.16 -8.35
N ALA A 268 -1.58 -13.48 -9.47
CA ALA A 268 -1.27 -12.07 -9.62
C ALA A 268 -2.40 -11.39 -10.40
N TYR A 269 -2.55 -10.08 -10.22
CA TYR A 269 -3.53 -9.30 -10.97
C TYR A 269 -2.85 -8.12 -11.69
N GLN A 270 -3.39 -7.79 -12.86
CA GLN A 270 -2.90 -6.73 -13.72
C GLN A 270 -3.88 -5.58 -13.78
N ILE A 271 -3.37 -4.36 -13.72
CA ILE A 271 -4.18 -3.15 -13.67
C ILE A 271 -3.60 -2.05 -14.56
N ARG A 272 -4.47 -1.11 -14.93
CA ARG A 272 -4.13 0.27 -15.28
C ARG A 272 -4.62 1.17 -14.17
N THR A 273 -3.76 2.06 -13.69
CA THR A 273 -4.02 2.85 -12.48
C THR A 273 -5.40 3.54 -12.47
N PRO A 274 -5.82 4.30 -13.50
CA PRO A 274 -7.15 4.93 -13.48
C PRO A 274 -8.29 3.92 -13.58
N GLU A 275 -8.13 2.85 -14.36
CA GLU A 275 -9.17 1.81 -14.49
C GLU A 275 -9.39 1.09 -13.16
N PHE A 276 -8.30 0.80 -12.45
CA PHE A 276 -8.34 0.17 -11.13
C PHE A 276 -9.11 1.04 -10.12
N TRP A 277 -8.73 2.30 -9.96
CA TRP A 277 -9.41 3.18 -9.01
C TRP A 277 -10.86 3.50 -9.41
N ASN A 278 -11.19 3.48 -10.70
CA ASN A 278 -12.58 3.59 -11.16
C ASN A 278 -13.41 2.31 -10.89
N ALA A 279 -12.77 1.15 -10.79
CA ALA A 279 -13.44 -0.11 -10.46
C ALA A 279 -13.68 -0.31 -8.94
N CYS A 280 -13.27 0.64 -8.09
CA CYS A 280 -13.51 0.58 -6.65
C CYS A 280 -15.02 0.62 -6.35
N SER A 281 -15.61 -0.50 -5.94
CA SER A 281 -17.05 -0.63 -5.76
C SER A 281 -17.49 -0.51 -4.29
N ALA A 282 -16.59 -0.81 -3.33
CA ALA A 282 -16.86 -0.69 -1.91
C ALA A 282 -15.57 -0.46 -1.12
N ILE A 283 -15.69 0.24 0.02
CA ILE A 283 -14.62 0.48 0.99
C ILE A 283 -15.21 0.26 2.37
N CYS A 284 -14.57 -0.56 3.21
CA CYS A 284 -14.98 -0.76 4.60
C CYS A 284 -14.86 0.54 5.41
N ASP A 285 -15.57 0.60 6.52
CA ASP A 285 -15.58 1.79 7.38
C ASP A 285 -14.28 1.95 8.20
N GLU A 286 -14.22 3.01 9.00
CA GLU A 286 -13.06 3.38 9.82
C GLU A 286 -12.63 2.29 10.82
N SER A 287 -13.54 1.41 11.25
CA SER A 287 -13.21 0.34 12.20
C SER A 287 -12.26 -0.72 11.64
N ASP A 288 -12.15 -0.81 10.30
CA ASP A 288 -11.20 -1.69 9.59
C ASP A 288 -9.93 -0.93 9.13
N TYR A 289 -9.84 0.38 9.37
CA TYR A 289 -8.70 1.18 8.92
C TYR A 289 -7.40 0.78 9.61
N ARG A 290 -6.35 0.49 8.81
CA ARG A 290 -5.04 0.10 9.30
C ARG A 290 -3.94 0.77 8.46
N LEU A 291 -2.81 1.06 9.11
CA LEU A 291 -1.60 1.51 8.43
C LEU A 291 -0.79 0.31 7.92
N GLY A 292 -0.34 0.39 6.68
CA GLY A 292 0.74 -0.38 6.13
C GLY A 292 1.91 0.53 5.76
N GLY A 293 2.95 0.02 5.07
CA GLY A 293 4.04 0.88 4.61
C GLY A 293 5.39 0.18 4.51
N SER A 294 6.44 0.97 4.29
CA SER A 294 7.82 0.52 4.16
C SER A 294 8.74 1.34 5.05
N PHE A 295 9.73 0.67 5.67
CA PHE A 295 10.83 1.34 6.36
C PHE A 295 11.90 1.85 5.39
N PHE A 296 11.95 1.30 4.17
CA PHE A 296 13.05 1.46 3.24
C PHE A 296 12.53 1.83 1.84
N ASP A 297 11.85 2.97 1.73
CA ASP A 297 11.50 3.52 0.42
C ASP A 297 12.68 4.33 -0.12
N GLY A 298 13.24 3.87 -1.26
CA GLY A 298 14.45 4.45 -1.85
C GLY A 298 14.14 5.45 -2.96
N LYS A 299 14.91 6.55 -3.02
CA LYS A 299 14.83 7.54 -4.09
C LYS A 299 16.18 8.24 -4.30
N GLY A 300 16.42 8.72 -5.52
CA GLY A 300 17.51 9.62 -5.88
C GLY A 300 18.82 8.94 -6.26
N GLN A 301 19.75 9.78 -6.76
CA GLN A 301 21.13 9.45 -7.11
C GLN A 301 22.07 10.54 -6.59
N PRO A 302 22.87 10.31 -5.51
CA PRO A 302 22.95 9.04 -4.74
C PRO A 302 21.64 8.69 -4.05
N GLY A 303 21.40 7.39 -3.84
CA GLY A 303 20.17 6.90 -3.21
C GLY A 303 20.05 7.30 -1.76
N GLN A 304 18.86 7.74 -1.37
CA GLN A 304 18.46 8.00 0.01
C GLN A 304 17.25 7.15 0.37
N VAL A 305 17.09 6.83 1.64
CA VAL A 305 16.02 5.97 2.15
C VAL A 305 15.17 6.73 3.15
N SER A 306 13.85 6.65 3.00
CA SER A 306 12.90 7.16 3.99
C SER A 306 11.86 6.11 4.35
N ALA A 307 11.29 6.23 5.54
CA ALA A 307 10.16 5.42 5.93
C ALA A 307 8.84 6.12 5.56
N VAL A 308 7.84 5.34 5.16
CA VAL A 308 6.53 5.85 4.73
C VAL A 308 5.42 4.90 5.15
N SER A 309 4.28 5.45 5.54
CA SER A 309 3.06 4.68 5.84
C SER A 309 1.95 4.98 4.83
N HIS A 310 1.09 3.98 4.64
CA HIS A 310 -0.11 4.09 3.81
C HIS A 310 -1.28 3.45 4.55
N GLY A 311 -2.33 4.22 4.78
CA GLY A 311 -3.51 3.75 5.47
C GLY A 311 -4.64 3.43 4.51
N SER A 312 -5.42 2.42 4.85
CA SER A 312 -6.68 2.11 4.17
C SER A 312 -7.56 1.22 5.05
N SER A 313 -8.84 1.17 4.72
CA SER A 313 -9.71 0.05 5.04
C SER A 313 -9.72 -0.94 3.88
N THR A 314 -10.16 -2.19 4.11
CA THR A 314 -10.38 -3.18 3.06
C THR A 314 -11.27 -2.60 1.96
N ALA A 315 -10.88 -2.78 0.71
CA ALA A 315 -11.62 -2.26 -0.43
C ALA A 315 -11.85 -3.32 -1.51
N ARG A 316 -12.99 -3.20 -2.24
CA ARG A 316 -13.35 -4.09 -3.35
C ARG A 316 -13.20 -3.38 -4.68
N PHE A 317 -12.61 -4.11 -5.64
CA PHE A 317 -12.39 -3.67 -7.03
C PHE A 317 -12.98 -4.71 -7.98
N ASP A 318 -13.99 -4.34 -8.77
CA ASP A 318 -14.76 -5.27 -9.57
C ASP A 318 -14.09 -5.59 -10.92
N GLY A 319 -14.15 -6.84 -11.33
CA GLY A 319 -13.78 -7.31 -12.66
C GLY A 319 -12.30 -7.22 -13.03
N MET A 320 -11.39 -7.34 -12.06
CA MET A 320 -9.95 -7.25 -12.27
C MET A 320 -9.38 -8.46 -13.02
N ASN A 321 -8.32 -8.23 -13.82
CA ASN A 321 -7.66 -9.26 -14.58
C ASN A 321 -6.69 -10.06 -13.71
N VAL A 322 -7.04 -11.30 -13.40
CA VAL A 322 -6.22 -12.24 -12.64
C VAL A 322 -5.50 -13.18 -13.60
N ILE A 323 -4.21 -13.36 -13.39
CA ILE A 323 -3.35 -14.28 -14.12
C ILE A 323 -2.83 -15.37 -13.19
N ASN A 324 -2.46 -16.51 -13.78
CA ASN A 324 -1.77 -17.59 -13.08
C ASN A 324 -0.26 -17.43 -13.28
N THR A 325 0.49 -17.38 -12.19
CA THR A 325 1.95 -17.22 -12.19
C THR A 325 2.71 -18.53 -12.01
N ALA A 326 2.01 -19.67 -12.00
CA ALA A 326 2.65 -21.00 -11.92
C ALA A 326 3.67 -21.16 -13.05
N ARG A 327 4.89 -21.51 -12.69
CA ARG A 327 5.90 -21.90 -13.67
C ARG A 327 5.72 -23.37 -13.99
N ASN A 328 5.29 -23.69 -15.20
CA ASN A 328 5.46 -25.03 -15.72
C ASN A 328 6.96 -25.23 -16.00
N ILE A 329 7.66 -25.79 -15.03
CA ILE A 329 9.00 -26.35 -15.26
C ILE A 329 8.74 -27.70 -15.92
N GLY A 330 8.67 -27.69 -17.27
CA GLY A 330 8.59 -28.90 -18.07
C GLY A 330 9.87 -29.74 -17.97
#